data_4f321a381b82d80ef38521b3072a6c9a
#
_entry.id   4f321a381b82d80ef38521b3072a6c9a
#
_cell.length_a   1.000
_cell.length_b   1.000
_cell.length_c   1.000
_cell.angle_alpha   90.00
_cell.angle_beta   90.00
_cell.angle_gamma   90.00
#
_symmetry.space_group_name_H-M   'P 1'
#
loop_
_entity.id
_entity.type
_entity.pdbx_description
1 polymer ?
#
loop_
_entity_poly.entity_id
_entity_poly.type
_entity_poly.pdbx_seq_one_letter_code
_entity_poly.pdbx_strand_id
1 'polypeptide(L)'
;MTICALVVLVYWLGFLVYPPLQHALLALPWWVQFVIANVVFDVGAYWGHRWAHSVPWLWRLHAVHHSSASLDWLAASRLHPLDQAFIRVCGILPVYLLGFSKETFGALIGLETVLAIFIHANVRWRFGWLEWLVATPAFHHWHHANEGPETANKNFSGLLPWVDWVFGTMYLPKRFPEKYGIDEPMPANYAGQLAQPFRSKK
;
A
#
# COMPACT_ATOMS: atom_id res chain seq x y z
N MET A 1 3.25 -1.97 19.22
CA MET A 1 1.85 -2.37 19.55
C MET A 1 1.10 -2.96 18.36
N THR A 2 1.12 -2.40 17.17
CA THR A 2 0.39 -2.89 15.98
C THR A 2 0.79 -4.31 15.54
N ILE A 3 2.06 -4.68 15.59
CA ILE A 3 2.54 -6.01 15.19
C ILE A 3 2.03 -7.09 16.17
N CYS A 4 2.07 -6.85 17.48
CA CYS A 4 1.58 -7.82 18.47
C CYS A 4 0.08 -8.04 18.35
N ALA A 5 -0.71 -6.99 18.11
CA ALA A 5 -2.14 -7.12 17.89
C ALA A 5 -2.47 -7.89 16.60
N LEU A 6 -1.69 -7.68 15.54
CA LEU A 6 -1.81 -8.42 14.29
C LEU A 6 -1.47 -9.91 14.48
N VAL A 7 -0.41 -10.22 15.22
CA VAL A 7 -0.01 -11.61 15.53
C VAL A 7 -1.09 -12.32 16.33
N VAL A 8 -1.68 -11.65 17.34
CA VAL A 8 -2.78 -12.20 18.14
C VAL A 8 -4.01 -12.43 17.26
N LEU A 9 -4.41 -11.45 16.45
CA LEU A 9 -5.54 -11.59 15.52
C LEU A 9 -5.33 -12.75 14.55
N VAL A 10 -4.13 -12.85 13.97
CA VAL A 10 -3.71 -13.91 13.06
C VAL A 10 -3.78 -15.28 13.73
N TYR A 11 -3.31 -15.40 14.96
CA TYR A 11 -3.41 -16.66 15.73
C TYR A 11 -4.86 -17.09 15.95
N TRP A 12 -5.74 -16.16 16.35
CA TRP A 12 -7.15 -16.42 16.57
C TRP A 12 -7.93 -16.70 15.29
N LEU A 13 -7.47 -16.23 14.12
CA LEU A 13 -8.10 -16.50 12.83
C LEU A 13 -7.58 -17.79 12.15
N GLY A 14 -6.63 -18.51 12.79
CA GLY A 14 -6.06 -19.74 12.23
C GLY A 14 -7.08 -20.84 11.92
N PHE A 15 -8.24 -20.87 12.61
CA PHE A 15 -9.32 -21.79 12.30
C PHE A 15 -10.01 -21.53 10.96
N LEU A 16 -9.81 -20.35 10.36
CA LEU A 16 -10.36 -20.00 9.04
C LEU A 16 -9.49 -20.50 7.87
N VAL A 17 -8.27 -20.94 8.16
CA VAL A 17 -7.40 -21.53 7.14
C VAL A 17 -8.02 -22.87 6.69
N TYR A 18 -8.24 -22.99 5.37
CA TYR A 18 -8.80 -24.22 4.79
C TYR A 18 -7.69 -25.23 4.48
N PRO A 19 -7.54 -26.32 5.26
CA PRO A 19 -6.37 -27.20 5.16
C PRO A 19 -6.12 -27.80 3.78
N PRO A 20 -7.13 -28.24 3.00
CA PRO A 20 -6.88 -28.79 1.67
C PRO A 20 -6.22 -27.78 0.71
N LEU A 21 -6.63 -26.52 0.75
CA LEU A 21 -6.04 -25.45 -0.05
C LEU A 21 -4.63 -25.11 0.42
N GLN A 22 -4.43 -25.04 1.73
CA GLN A 22 -3.11 -24.85 2.33
C GLN A 22 -2.13 -25.93 1.87
N HIS A 23 -2.52 -27.22 1.97
CA HIS A 23 -1.67 -28.33 1.54
C HIS A 23 -1.34 -28.24 0.03
N ALA A 24 -2.31 -27.89 -0.80
CA ALA A 24 -2.07 -27.71 -2.24
C ALA A 24 -1.08 -26.56 -2.51
N LEU A 25 -1.21 -25.43 -1.80
CA LEU A 25 -0.29 -24.30 -1.94
C LEU A 25 1.12 -24.64 -1.44
N LEU A 26 1.23 -25.29 -0.28
CA LEU A 26 2.52 -25.69 0.29
C LEU A 26 3.25 -26.76 -0.52
N ALA A 27 2.54 -27.52 -1.35
CA ALA A 27 3.14 -28.49 -2.28
C ALA A 27 3.79 -27.82 -3.50
N LEU A 28 3.51 -26.53 -3.76
CA LEU A 28 4.12 -25.79 -4.85
C LEU A 28 5.57 -25.42 -4.53
N PRO A 29 6.44 -25.26 -5.55
CA PRO A 29 7.76 -24.70 -5.37
C PRO A 29 7.69 -23.34 -4.66
N TRP A 30 8.64 -23.08 -3.76
CA TRP A 30 8.63 -21.86 -2.93
C TRP A 30 8.49 -20.56 -3.73
N TRP A 31 9.17 -20.44 -4.86
CA TRP A 31 9.09 -19.24 -5.71
C TRP A 31 7.67 -19.04 -6.30
N VAL A 32 6.93 -20.12 -6.56
CA VAL A 32 5.52 -20.03 -7.01
C VAL A 32 4.65 -19.51 -5.87
N GLN A 33 4.83 -20.08 -4.65
CA GLN A 33 4.13 -19.60 -3.46
C GLN A 33 4.39 -18.11 -3.24
N PHE A 34 5.65 -17.66 -3.37
CA PHE A 34 6.04 -16.28 -3.21
C PHE A 34 5.36 -15.35 -4.23
N VAL A 35 5.33 -15.74 -5.51
CA VAL A 35 4.62 -14.95 -6.56
C VAL A 35 3.13 -14.86 -6.26
N ILE A 36 2.47 -15.98 -5.94
CA ILE A 36 1.03 -15.99 -5.62
C ILE A 36 0.74 -15.12 -4.38
N ALA A 37 1.56 -15.24 -3.33
CA ALA A 37 1.40 -14.45 -2.11
C ALA A 37 1.50 -12.94 -2.38
N ASN A 38 2.45 -12.52 -3.24
CA ASN A 38 2.59 -11.10 -3.62
C ASN A 38 1.39 -10.61 -4.44
N VAL A 39 0.87 -11.39 -5.38
CA VAL A 39 -0.35 -11.04 -6.14
C VAL A 39 -1.54 -10.89 -5.20
N VAL A 40 -1.75 -11.86 -4.31
CA VAL A 40 -2.87 -11.83 -3.35
C VAL A 40 -2.75 -10.64 -2.40
N PHE A 41 -1.54 -10.39 -1.89
CA PHE A 41 -1.26 -9.25 -1.03
C PHE A 41 -1.55 -7.93 -1.73
N ASP A 42 -1.00 -7.73 -2.93
CA ASP A 42 -1.12 -6.45 -3.63
C ASP A 42 -2.56 -6.15 -4.06
N VAL A 43 -3.33 -7.18 -4.48
CA VAL A 43 -4.77 -7.03 -4.75
C VAL A 43 -5.54 -6.64 -3.48
N GLY A 44 -5.25 -7.26 -2.35
CA GLY A 44 -5.88 -6.91 -1.06
C GLY A 44 -5.49 -5.49 -0.61
N ALA A 45 -4.21 -5.16 -0.66
CA ALA A 45 -3.68 -3.84 -0.32
C ALA A 45 -4.22 -2.74 -1.27
N TYR A 46 -4.32 -3.03 -2.58
CA TYR A 46 -4.95 -2.15 -3.58
C TYR A 46 -6.36 -1.72 -3.14
N TRP A 47 -7.22 -2.68 -2.76
CA TRP A 47 -8.57 -2.36 -2.33
C TRP A 47 -8.60 -1.59 -1.02
N GLY A 48 -7.75 -1.97 -0.04
CA GLY A 48 -7.60 -1.21 1.20
C GLY A 48 -7.17 0.23 0.93
N HIS A 49 -6.20 0.44 0.06
CA HIS A 49 -5.68 1.74 -0.35
C HIS A 49 -6.73 2.56 -1.13
N ARG A 50 -7.42 1.95 -2.07
CA ARG A 50 -8.53 2.59 -2.81
C ARG A 50 -9.66 3.02 -1.88
N TRP A 51 -10.00 2.21 -0.88
CA TRP A 51 -10.98 2.60 0.15
C TRP A 51 -10.45 3.73 1.03
N ALA A 52 -9.17 3.74 1.36
CA ALA A 52 -8.54 4.84 2.10
C ALA A 52 -8.69 6.19 1.37
N HIS A 53 -8.71 6.18 0.05
CA HIS A 53 -8.98 7.37 -0.78
C HIS A 53 -10.46 7.70 -0.97
N SER A 54 -11.34 6.71 -0.98
CA SER A 54 -12.76 6.90 -1.35
C SER A 54 -13.71 7.02 -0.15
N VAL A 55 -13.34 6.47 1.01
CA VAL A 55 -14.15 6.56 2.23
C VAL A 55 -13.71 7.77 3.05
N PRO A 56 -14.59 8.76 3.31
CA PRO A 56 -14.17 10.04 3.92
C PRO A 56 -13.48 9.91 5.27
N TRP A 57 -13.87 8.93 6.08
CA TRP A 57 -13.23 8.70 7.39
C TRP A 57 -11.83 8.09 7.23
N LEU A 58 -11.66 7.13 6.31
CA LEU A 58 -10.35 6.53 6.02
C LEU A 58 -9.42 7.56 5.38
N TRP A 59 -9.93 8.39 4.47
CA TRP A 59 -9.14 9.49 3.88
C TRP A 59 -8.55 10.42 4.95
N ARG A 60 -9.29 10.75 6.01
CA ARG A 60 -8.76 11.59 7.09
C ARG A 60 -7.49 11.01 7.72
N LEU A 61 -7.38 9.69 7.81
CA LEU A 61 -6.19 8.99 8.30
C LEU A 61 -5.09 8.97 7.23
N HIS A 62 -5.47 8.65 5.99
CA HIS A 62 -4.56 8.51 4.85
C HIS A 62 -4.01 9.85 4.35
N ALA A 63 -4.74 10.94 4.54
CA ALA A 63 -4.30 12.30 4.23
C ALA A 63 -3.00 12.71 4.95
N VAL A 64 -2.68 12.10 6.10
CA VAL A 64 -1.40 12.30 6.77
C VAL A 64 -0.26 11.84 5.86
N HIS A 65 -0.42 10.70 5.17
CA HIS A 65 0.54 10.17 4.20
C HIS A 65 0.69 11.09 2.98
N HIS A 66 -0.42 11.56 2.44
CA HIS A 66 -0.44 12.44 1.27
C HIS A 66 -0.06 13.90 1.56
N SER A 67 0.12 14.30 2.80
CA SER A 67 0.30 15.72 3.17
C SER A 67 1.70 16.28 2.89
N SER A 68 2.65 15.48 2.41
CA SER A 68 4.00 15.96 2.05
C SER A 68 3.97 16.77 0.75
N ALA A 69 4.47 18.01 0.80
CA ALA A 69 4.63 18.87 -0.38
C ALA A 69 5.81 18.44 -1.28
N SER A 70 6.65 17.55 -0.80
CA SER A 70 7.73 16.90 -1.56
C SER A 70 7.74 15.42 -1.23
N LEU A 71 8.10 14.58 -2.18
CA LEU A 71 8.15 13.13 -1.99
C LEU A 71 9.60 12.66 -1.95
N ASP A 72 9.94 11.94 -0.88
CA ASP A 72 11.21 11.25 -0.70
C ASP A 72 11.00 9.93 0.05
N TRP A 73 12.04 9.13 0.20
CA TRP A 73 11.99 7.83 0.84
C TRP A 73 11.45 7.86 2.30
N LEU A 74 11.59 8.99 3.02
CA LEU A 74 11.02 9.16 4.36
C LEU A 74 9.50 9.28 4.35
N ALA A 75 8.91 9.71 3.22
CA ALA A 75 7.45 9.78 3.08
C ALA A 75 6.80 8.39 3.24
N ALA A 76 7.53 7.30 2.92
CA ALA A 76 7.08 5.94 3.18
C ALA A 76 6.76 5.67 4.66
N SER A 77 7.40 6.38 5.59
CA SER A 77 7.18 6.26 7.04
C SER A 77 6.22 7.30 7.63
N ARG A 78 5.84 8.32 6.83
CA ARG A 78 4.89 9.35 7.24
C ARG A 78 3.46 8.85 7.09
N LEU A 79 2.97 8.16 8.08
CA LEU A 79 1.72 7.41 8.07
C LEU A 79 0.96 7.60 9.38
N HIS A 80 -0.37 7.60 9.31
CA HIS A 80 -1.16 7.41 10.53
C HIS A 80 -1.18 5.90 10.88
N PRO A 81 -0.90 5.48 12.14
CA PRO A 81 -0.82 4.06 12.51
C PRO A 81 -2.08 3.25 12.20
N LEU A 82 -3.27 3.84 12.31
CA LEU A 82 -4.52 3.17 11.99
C LEU A 82 -4.71 2.97 10.49
N ASP A 83 -4.26 3.92 9.66
CA ASP A 83 -4.25 3.81 8.21
C ASP A 83 -3.34 2.68 7.76
N GLN A 84 -2.09 2.70 8.26
CA GLN A 84 -1.12 1.64 8.00
C GLN A 84 -1.65 0.26 8.40
N ALA A 85 -2.28 0.15 9.57
CA ALA A 85 -2.86 -1.10 10.04
C ALA A 85 -3.99 -1.57 9.13
N PHE A 86 -4.87 -0.66 8.71
CA PHE A 86 -6.00 -0.99 7.84
C PHE A 86 -5.54 -1.52 6.48
N ILE A 87 -4.70 -0.78 5.76
CA ILE A 87 -4.22 -1.19 4.42
C ILE A 87 -3.43 -2.51 4.51
N ARG A 88 -2.56 -2.65 5.53
CA ARG A 88 -1.81 -3.88 5.73
C ARG A 88 -2.68 -5.08 6.07
N VAL A 89 -3.73 -4.92 6.86
CA VAL A 89 -4.69 -6.00 7.14
C VAL A 89 -5.39 -6.44 5.86
N CYS A 90 -5.81 -5.50 5.00
CA CYS A 90 -6.42 -5.83 3.72
C CYS A 90 -5.50 -6.69 2.82
N GLY A 91 -4.19 -6.44 2.82
CA GLY A 91 -3.22 -7.25 2.07
C GLY A 91 -2.84 -8.57 2.78
N ILE A 92 -2.52 -8.52 4.07
CA ILE A 92 -2.00 -9.67 4.82
C ILE A 92 -3.06 -10.73 5.11
N LEU A 93 -4.30 -10.31 5.43
CA LEU A 93 -5.35 -11.24 5.83
C LEU A 93 -5.66 -12.30 4.76
N PRO A 94 -5.85 -11.96 3.47
CA PRO A 94 -6.05 -12.97 2.43
C PRO A 94 -4.87 -13.94 2.30
N VAL A 95 -3.63 -13.43 2.36
CA VAL A 95 -2.41 -14.26 2.31
C VAL A 95 -2.37 -15.24 3.48
N TYR A 96 -2.73 -14.76 4.67
CA TYR A 96 -2.80 -15.58 5.87
C TYR A 96 -3.87 -16.67 5.76
N LEU A 97 -5.06 -16.34 5.29
CA LEU A 97 -6.17 -17.29 5.15
C LEU A 97 -5.88 -18.40 4.12
N LEU A 98 -5.01 -18.13 3.15
CA LEU A 98 -4.51 -19.13 2.21
C LEU A 98 -3.47 -20.09 2.84
N GLY A 99 -2.89 -19.73 3.99
CA GLY A 99 -2.04 -20.60 4.77
C GLY A 99 -0.63 -20.81 4.20
N PHE A 100 -0.05 -19.79 3.57
CA PHE A 100 1.35 -19.84 3.09
C PHE A 100 2.35 -20.04 4.22
N SER A 101 3.55 -20.52 3.87
CA SER A 101 4.63 -20.78 4.83
C SER A 101 5.15 -19.50 5.50
N LYS A 102 5.77 -19.64 6.68
CA LYS A 102 6.39 -18.52 7.40
C LYS A 102 7.51 -17.87 6.60
N GLU A 103 8.23 -18.64 5.82
CA GLU A 103 9.31 -18.20 4.93
C GLU A 103 8.75 -17.32 3.81
N THR A 104 7.63 -17.72 3.21
CA THR A 104 6.91 -16.93 2.21
C THR A 104 6.43 -15.60 2.81
N PHE A 105 5.86 -15.62 4.02
CA PHE A 105 5.47 -14.41 4.73
C PHE A 105 6.64 -13.48 5.03
N GLY A 106 7.76 -14.03 5.53
CA GLY A 106 8.96 -13.24 5.84
C GLY A 106 9.51 -12.55 4.60
N ALA A 107 9.60 -13.28 3.49
CA ALA A 107 10.07 -12.74 2.20
C ALA A 107 9.11 -11.67 1.64
N LEU A 108 7.79 -11.90 1.70
CA LEU A 108 6.77 -10.94 1.31
C LEU A 108 6.93 -9.61 2.09
N ILE A 109 6.95 -9.67 3.42
CA ILE A 109 7.07 -8.46 4.26
C ILE A 109 8.39 -7.73 3.98
N GLY A 110 9.49 -8.48 3.76
CA GLY A 110 10.79 -7.91 3.40
C GLY A 110 10.72 -7.14 2.07
N LEU A 111 10.18 -7.77 1.03
CA LEU A 111 10.00 -7.14 -0.28
C LEU A 111 9.14 -5.89 -0.20
N GLU A 112 7.96 -5.99 0.41
CA GLU A 112 7.02 -4.88 0.54
C GLU A 112 7.59 -3.68 1.30
N THR A 113 8.45 -3.95 2.31
CA THR A 113 9.12 -2.90 3.08
C THR A 113 10.15 -2.17 2.25
N VAL A 114 11.01 -2.89 1.53
CA VAL A 114 12.03 -2.31 0.65
C VAL A 114 11.38 -1.55 -0.49
N LEU A 115 10.35 -2.13 -1.08
CA LEU A 115 9.62 -1.52 -2.19
C LEU A 115 8.91 -0.24 -1.77
N ALA A 116 8.26 -0.22 -0.62
CA ALA A 116 7.61 0.99 -0.09
C ALA A 116 8.60 2.16 0.04
N ILE A 117 9.83 1.90 0.49
CA ILE A 117 10.89 2.92 0.56
C ILE A 117 11.32 3.34 -0.84
N PHE A 118 11.50 2.38 -1.75
CA PHE A 118 11.96 2.65 -3.11
C PHE A 118 10.96 3.48 -3.92
N ILE A 119 9.67 3.13 -3.92
CA ILE A 119 8.66 3.82 -4.73
C ILE A 119 8.42 5.27 -4.30
N HIS A 120 8.73 5.61 -3.04
CA HIS A 120 8.70 6.99 -2.54
C HIS A 120 10.01 7.76 -2.77
N ALA A 121 11.09 7.07 -3.15
CA ALA A 121 12.40 7.71 -3.31
C ALA A 121 12.34 8.84 -4.35
N ASN A 122 12.99 9.98 -4.04
CA ASN A 122 13.08 11.12 -4.94
C ASN A 122 14.11 10.85 -6.06
N VAL A 123 13.80 9.88 -6.91
CA VAL A 123 14.59 9.53 -8.11
C VAL A 123 13.70 9.59 -9.34
N ARG A 124 14.23 10.17 -10.41
CA ARG A 124 13.50 10.36 -11.69
C ARG A 124 13.89 9.31 -12.72
N TRP A 125 14.07 8.07 -12.27
CA TRP A 125 14.39 6.96 -13.15
C TRP A 125 13.16 6.46 -13.89
N ARG A 126 13.35 6.08 -15.16
CA ARG A 126 12.33 5.45 -15.98
C ARG A 126 12.81 4.07 -16.40
N PHE A 127 11.94 3.09 -16.23
CA PHE A 127 12.24 1.67 -16.46
C PHE A 127 11.51 1.11 -17.69
N GLY A 128 10.85 1.97 -18.47
CA GLY A 128 10.16 1.58 -19.69
C GLY A 128 9.02 0.59 -19.45
N TRP A 129 9.02 -0.54 -20.14
CA TRP A 129 7.96 -1.54 -20.02
C TRP A 129 7.89 -2.22 -18.64
N LEU A 130 8.98 -2.25 -17.89
CA LEU A 130 9.00 -2.80 -16.52
C LEU A 130 8.08 -2.04 -15.57
N GLU A 131 7.78 -0.76 -15.85
CA GLU A 131 6.86 0.07 -15.08
C GLU A 131 5.40 -0.42 -15.14
N TRP A 132 5.08 -1.37 -16.03
CA TRP A 132 3.80 -2.05 -16.10
C TRP A 132 3.74 -3.30 -15.20
N LEU A 133 4.90 -3.87 -14.89
CA LEU A 133 5.01 -5.10 -14.11
C LEU A 133 5.28 -4.84 -12.63
N VAL A 134 6.15 -3.86 -12.33
CA VAL A 134 6.58 -3.55 -10.97
C VAL A 134 6.48 -2.06 -10.72
N ALA A 135 5.91 -1.70 -9.56
CA ALA A 135 5.77 -0.32 -9.13
C ALA A 135 7.15 0.35 -8.97
N THR A 136 7.24 1.55 -9.49
CA THR A 136 8.45 2.36 -9.54
C THR A 136 8.18 3.74 -8.96
N PRO A 137 9.20 4.55 -8.64
CA PRO A 137 8.98 5.94 -8.26
C PRO A 137 8.12 6.69 -9.30
N ALA A 138 8.34 6.47 -10.60
CA ALA A 138 7.55 7.10 -11.66
C ALA A 138 6.05 6.80 -11.54
N PHE A 139 5.67 5.56 -11.17
CA PHE A 139 4.29 5.15 -10.96
C PHE A 139 3.71 5.75 -9.66
N HIS A 140 4.41 5.60 -8.54
CA HIS A 140 3.90 5.98 -7.23
C HIS A 140 3.91 7.50 -6.98
N HIS A 141 4.81 8.23 -7.61
CA HIS A 141 4.81 9.69 -7.56
C HIS A 141 3.51 10.28 -8.14
N TRP A 142 2.93 9.64 -9.18
CA TRP A 142 1.62 10.04 -9.71
C TRP A 142 0.47 9.73 -8.75
N HIS A 143 0.62 8.73 -7.88
CA HIS A 143 -0.33 8.49 -6.80
C HIS A 143 -0.39 9.67 -5.80
N HIS A 144 0.76 10.27 -5.49
CA HIS A 144 0.88 11.42 -4.59
C HIS A 144 0.69 12.78 -5.27
N ALA A 145 0.44 12.80 -6.59
CA ALA A 145 0.31 14.05 -7.34
C ALA A 145 -0.97 14.83 -6.96
N ASN A 146 -0.82 16.15 -6.90
CA ASN A 146 -1.92 17.09 -6.68
C ASN A 146 -1.97 18.12 -7.83
N GLU A 147 -2.21 17.64 -9.05
CA GLU A 147 -2.21 18.45 -10.27
C GLU A 147 -3.59 18.54 -10.92
N GLY A 148 -4.64 18.12 -10.24
CA GLY A 148 -6.00 18.22 -10.73
C GLY A 148 -6.75 16.88 -10.70
N PRO A 149 -8.02 16.88 -11.16
CA PRO A 149 -8.90 15.72 -11.04
C PRO A 149 -8.40 14.47 -11.76
N GLU A 150 -7.64 14.62 -12.86
CA GLU A 150 -7.11 13.52 -13.65
C GLU A 150 -6.01 12.73 -12.94
N THR A 151 -5.32 13.34 -11.96
CA THR A 151 -4.30 12.69 -11.14
C THR A 151 -4.87 12.08 -9.87
N ALA A 152 -6.07 12.53 -9.46
CA ALA A 152 -6.69 12.07 -8.23
C ALA A 152 -7.14 10.60 -8.33
N ASN A 153 -6.99 9.86 -7.25
CA ASN A 153 -7.46 8.48 -7.15
C ASN A 153 -6.86 7.55 -8.21
N LYS A 154 -5.56 7.64 -8.42
CA LYS A 154 -4.78 6.81 -9.35
C LYS A 154 -3.71 6.01 -8.62
N ASN A 155 -3.27 4.89 -9.22
CA ASN A 155 -2.07 4.14 -8.87
C ASN A 155 -2.04 3.64 -7.41
N PHE A 156 -3.02 2.83 -7.03
CA PHE A 156 -3.16 2.33 -5.66
C PHE A 156 -2.29 1.13 -5.32
N SER A 157 -1.84 0.33 -6.31
CA SER A 157 -0.99 -0.84 -6.06
C SER A 157 0.39 -0.43 -5.54
N GLY A 158 0.90 -1.23 -4.60
CA GLY A 158 2.23 -1.05 -4.04
C GLY A 158 3.33 -1.77 -4.81
N LEU A 159 2.98 -2.88 -5.49
CA LEU A 159 3.93 -3.73 -6.20
C LEU A 159 3.59 -3.91 -7.68
N LEU A 160 2.31 -4.14 -8.05
CA LEU A 160 1.90 -4.64 -9.36
C LEU A 160 0.99 -3.65 -10.11
N PRO A 161 1.55 -2.69 -10.88
CA PRO A 161 0.79 -1.66 -11.60
C PRO A 161 -0.31 -2.19 -12.52
N TRP A 162 -0.17 -3.41 -13.04
CA TRP A 162 -1.18 -4.05 -13.85
C TRP A 162 -2.51 -4.28 -13.07
N VAL A 163 -2.48 -4.31 -11.72
CA VAL A 163 -3.70 -4.34 -10.89
C VAL A 163 -4.48 -3.04 -11.09
N ASP A 164 -3.80 -1.88 -11.08
CA ASP A 164 -4.43 -0.59 -11.40
C ASP A 164 -4.94 -0.55 -12.84
N TRP A 165 -4.23 -1.16 -13.77
CA TRP A 165 -4.70 -1.25 -15.15
C TRP A 165 -6.00 -2.05 -15.25
N VAL A 166 -6.07 -3.22 -14.60
CA VAL A 166 -7.28 -4.07 -14.57
C VAL A 166 -8.47 -3.34 -13.97
N PHE A 167 -8.27 -2.56 -12.91
CA PHE A 167 -9.35 -1.82 -12.22
C PHE A 167 -9.54 -0.37 -12.71
N GLY A 168 -8.85 0.05 -13.79
CA GLY A 168 -9.05 1.34 -14.45
C GLY A 168 -8.49 2.55 -13.69
N THR A 169 -7.53 2.33 -12.79
CA THR A 169 -6.91 3.39 -11.99
C THR A 169 -5.47 3.72 -12.38
N MET A 170 -4.91 3.02 -13.36
CA MET A 170 -3.54 3.27 -13.83
C MET A 170 -3.40 4.62 -14.51
N TYR A 171 -2.39 5.40 -14.10
CA TYR A 171 -2.02 6.68 -14.70
C TYR A 171 -0.49 6.83 -14.70
N LEU A 172 0.14 6.76 -15.87
CA LEU A 172 1.60 6.75 -15.99
C LEU A 172 2.08 7.58 -17.18
N PRO A 173 1.98 8.92 -17.10
CA PRO A 173 2.56 9.81 -18.11
C PRO A 173 4.08 9.72 -18.18
N LYS A 174 4.65 10.18 -19.29
CA LYS A 174 6.12 10.14 -19.50
C LYS A 174 6.90 11.13 -18.62
N ARG A 175 6.24 12.17 -18.07
CA ARG A 175 6.83 13.13 -17.13
C ARG A 175 6.64 12.69 -15.68
N PHE A 176 7.29 13.36 -14.75
CA PHE A 176 6.99 13.29 -13.31
C PHE A 176 6.04 14.42 -12.89
N PRO A 177 5.27 14.26 -11.81
CA PRO A 177 4.45 15.34 -11.28
C PRO A 177 5.33 16.48 -10.75
N GLU A 178 4.78 17.70 -10.80
CA GLU A 178 5.42 18.92 -10.30
C GLU A 178 4.84 19.35 -8.94
N LYS A 179 3.59 18.98 -8.67
CA LYS A 179 2.90 19.33 -7.41
C LYS A 179 2.50 18.06 -6.67
N TYR A 180 2.83 18.01 -5.37
CA TYR A 180 2.46 16.97 -4.41
C TYR A 180 1.67 17.57 -3.25
N GLY A 181 1.20 16.69 -2.36
CA GLY A 181 0.52 17.08 -1.15
C GLY A 181 -1.00 17.15 -1.30
N ILE A 182 -1.64 17.78 -0.35
CA ILE A 182 -3.09 17.98 -0.29
C ILE A 182 -3.39 19.47 -0.10
N ASP A 183 -4.57 19.91 -0.53
CA ASP A 183 -4.96 21.32 -0.39
C ASP A 183 -5.52 21.63 1.02
N GLU A 184 -5.96 20.60 1.77
CA GLU A 184 -6.41 20.78 3.14
C GLU A 184 -5.23 21.09 4.07
N PRO A 185 -5.41 22.06 5.01
CA PRO A 185 -4.35 22.41 5.96
C PRO A 185 -4.05 21.23 6.91
N MET A 186 -2.77 20.91 7.04
CA MET A 186 -2.27 19.87 7.92
C MET A 186 -1.37 20.48 9.00
N PRO A 187 -1.48 20.07 10.29
CA PRO A 187 -0.57 20.52 11.33
C PRO A 187 0.91 20.30 10.98
N ALA A 188 1.77 21.25 11.33
CA ALA A 188 3.19 21.19 11.03
C ALA A 188 3.92 20.05 11.76
N ASN A 189 3.47 19.65 12.96
CA ASN A 189 4.10 18.60 13.74
C ASN A 189 3.34 17.27 13.63
N TYR A 190 4.07 16.18 13.74
CA TYR A 190 3.53 14.82 13.56
C TYR A 190 2.44 14.47 14.60
N ALA A 191 2.58 14.86 15.86
CA ALA A 191 1.56 14.65 16.89
C ALA A 191 0.23 15.33 16.53
N GLY A 192 0.30 16.57 16.02
CA GLY A 192 -0.87 17.27 15.51
C GLY A 192 -1.52 16.56 14.30
N GLN A 193 -0.72 16.00 13.40
CA GLN A 193 -1.20 15.23 12.25
C GLN A 193 -1.91 13.95 12.68
N LEU A 194 -1.37 13.23 13.68
CA LEU A 194 -2.04 12.05 14.24
C LEU A 194 -3.37 12.38 14.94
N ALA A 195 -3.49 13.57 15.51
CA ALA A 195 -4.73 14.02 16.14
C ALA A 195 -5.75 14.59 15.12
N GLN A 196 -5.29 15.02 13.93
CA GLN A 196 -6.12 15.70 12.93
C GLN A 196 -7.36 14.89 12.49
N PRO A 197 -7.29 13.57 12.23
CA PRO A 197 -8.43 12.77 11.81
C PRO A 197 -9.61 12.81 12.79
N PHE A 198 -9.36 13.03 14.07
CA PHE A 198 -10.34 12.98 15.16
C PHE A 198 -10.91 14.35 15.53
N ARG A 199 -10.39 15.42 14.92
CA ARG A 199 -10.92 16.77 15.16
C ARG A 199 -12.22 16.98 14.38
N SER A 200 -13.24 17.54 15.03
CA SER A 200 -14.45 17.97 14.33
C SER A 200 -14.11 19.05 13.31
N LYS A 201 -14.62 18.92 12.08
CA LYS A 201 -14.60 20.08 11.14
C LYS A 201 -15.47 21.17 11.78
N LYS A 202 -14.85 22.29 12.14
CA LYS A 202 -15.59 23.49 12.52
C LYS A 202 -16.24 24.07 11.29
#